data_88bd89fb9033cba9bbc2da83a2b63778
#
_entry.id   88bd89fb9033cba9bbc2da83a2b63778
#
_cell.length_a   1.000
_cell.length_b   1.000
_cell.length_c   1.000
_cell.angle_alpha   90.00
_cell.angle_beta   90.00
_cell.angle_gamma   90.00
#
_symmetry.space_group_name_H-M   'P 1'
#
loop_
_entity.id
_entity.type
_entity.pdbx_description
1 polymer ?
#
loop_
_entity_poly.entity_id
_entity_poly.type
_entity_poly.pdbx_seq_one_letter_code
_entity_poly.pdbx_strand_id
1 'polypeptide(L)'
;MTTSASIVLFKNDFIASLSDGHRIEQSDLREMASALHRAGVSAGDVQFEWNGSAGQRMITAGQQVALRAELRRLAHSKVNGLAIAA
;
A
#
# COMPACT_ATOMS: atom_id res chain seq x y z
N MET A 1 9.87 1.89 15.21
CA MET A 1 9.89 0.82 14.21
C MET A 1 8.84 1.07 13.14
N THR A 2 9.18 0.82 11.90
CA THR A 2 8.25 1.00 10.81
C THR A 2 7.58 -0.32 10.46
N THR A 3 6.30 -0.24 10.09
CA THR A 3 5.57 -1.39 9.59
C THR A 3 5.79 -1.50 8.10
N SER A 4 6.18 -2.66 7.63
CA SER A 4 6.34 -2.93 6.21
C SER A 4 5.21 -3.80 5.69
N ALA A 5 5.00 -3.78 4.38
CA ALA A 5 3.94 -4.53 3.74
C ALA A 5 4.44 -5.21 2.48
N SER A 6 4.03 -6.45 2.28
CA SER A 6 4.22 -7.19 1.04
C SER A 6 2.87 -7.31 0.36
N ILE A 7 2.79 -6.87 -0.88
CA ILE A 7 1.52 -6.81 -1.62
C ILE A 7 1.54 -7.78 -2.79
N VAL A 8 0.49 -8.57 -2.89
CA VAL A 8 0.24 -9.43 -4.05
C VAL A 8 -1.10 -9.07 -4.65
N LEU A 9 -1.25 -9.31 -5.94
CA LEU A 9 -2.52 -9.16 -6.63
C LEU A 9 -3.07 -10.57 -6.91
N PHE A 10 -4.12 -10.93 -6.21
CA PHE A 10 -4.76 -12.22 -6.36
C PHE A 10 -6.16 -12.03 -6.92
N LYS A 11 -6.40 -12.57 -8.11
CA LYS A 11 -7.63 -12.31 -8.87
C LYS A 11 -7.78 -10.81 -9.08
N ASN A 12 -8.77 -10.17 -8.47
CA ASN A 12 -8.98 -8.73 -8.60
C ASN A 12 -8.68 -7.97 -7.32
N ASP A 13 -8.08 -8.62 -6.32
CA ASP A 13 -7.87 -8.03 -5.02
C ASP A 13 -6.37 -7.88 -4.71
N PHE A 14 -6.01 -6.71 -4.21
CA PHE A 14 -4.68 -6.49 -3.66
C PHE A 14 -4.69 -6.98 -2.21
N ILE A 15 -3.73 -7.80 -1.88
CA ILE A 15 -3.61 -8.37 -0.54
C ILE A 15 -2.26 -7.95 0.03
N ALA A 16 -2.30 -7.22 1.13
CA ALA A 16 -1.11 -6.78 1.82
C ALA A 16 -0.92 -7.57 3.10
N SER A 17 0.26 -8.14 3.26
CA SER A 17 0.66 -8.80 4.51
C SER A 17 1.63 -7.87 5.22
N LEU A 18 1.28 -7.44 6.42
CA LEU A 18 2.04 -6.47 7.18
C LEU A 18 3.01 -7.17 8.13
N SER A 19 4.11 -6.50 8.42
CA SER A 19 5.15 -7.07 9.30
C SER A 19 4.67 -7.28 10.73
N ASP A 20 3.59 -6.61 11.13
CA ASP A 20 3.00 -6.79 12.46
C ASP A 20 2.01 -7.95 12.55
N GLY A 21 1.82 -8.68 11.45
CA GLY A 21 0.92 -9.83 11.38
C GLY A 21 -0.46 -9.51 10.84
N HIS A 22 -0.78 -8.26 10.59
CA HIS A 22 -2.07 -7.89 10.01
C HIS A 22 -2.10 -8.14 8.52
N ARG A 23 -3.31 -8.26 7.99
CA ARG A 23 -3.56 -8.48 6.57
C ARG A 23 -4.65 -7.53 6.10
N ILE A 24 -4.42 -6.91 4.95
CA ILE A 24 -5.36 -5.96 4.35
C ILE A 24 -5.71 -6.46 2.95
N GLU A 25 -7.00 -6.48 2.62
CA GLU A 25 -7.47 -6.86 1.29
C GLU A 25 -8.33 -5.75 0.74
N GLN A 26 -7.98 -5.24 -0.43
CA GLN A 26 -8.72 -4.17 -1.11
C GLN A 26 -8.68 -4.39 -2.61
N SER A 27 -9.78 -4.14 -3.29
CA SER A 27 -9.83 -4.23 -4.74
C SER A 27 -9.38 -2.96 -5.43
N ASP A 28 -9.32 -1.85 -4.72
CA ASP A 28 -8.93 -0.55 -5.25
C ASP A 28 -7.60 -0.09 -4.67
N LEU A 29 -6.72 0.41 -5.54
CA LEU A 29 -5.40 0.88 -5.12
C LEU A 29 -5.47 2.03 -4.13
N ARG A 30 -6.41 2.94 -4.32
CA ARG A 30 -6.58 4.08 -3.41
C ARG A 30 -6.99 3.63 -2.03
N GLU A 31 -7.93 2.69 -1.97
CA GLU A 31 -8.38 2.12 -0.70
C GLU A 31 -7.24 1.37 -0.02
N MET A 32 -6.44 0.64 -0.80
CA MET A 32 -5.27 -0.04 -0.27
C MET A 32 -4.27 0.96 0.30
N ALA A 33 -3.98 2.04 -0.42
CA ALA A 33 -3.06 3.07 0.06
C ALA A 33 -3.55 3.71 1.34
N SER A 34 -4.85 4.01 1.43
CA SER A 34 -5.44 4.59 2.65
C SER A 34 -5.31 3.65 3.83
N ALA A 35 -5.58 2.36 3.61
CA ALA A 35 -5.47 1.36 4.67
C ALA A 35 -4.02 1.20 5.13
N LEU A 36 -3.09 1.17 4.20
CA LEU A 36 -1.66 1.07 4.53
C LEU A 36 -1.18 2.31 5.29
N HIS A 37 -1.63 3.48 4.86
CA HIS A 37 -1.27 4.73 5.55
C HIS A 37 -1.76 4.72 7.00
N ARG A 38 -2.98 4.29 7.22
CA ARG A 38 -3.54 4.19 8.57
C ARG A 38 -2.81 3.15 9.42
N ALA A 39 -2.27 2.13 8.79
CA ALA A 39 -1.49 1.09 9.48
C ALA A 39 -0.05 1.52 9.77
N GLY A 40 0.36 2.69 9.31
CA GLY A 40 1.71 3.20 9.55
C GLY A 40 2.73 2.77 8.52
N VAL A 41 2.29 2.28 7.36
CA VAL A 41 3.19 1.86 6.29
C VAL A 41 3.52 3.04 5.39
N SER A 42 4.80 3.32 5.18
CA SER A 42 5.24 4.36 4.27
C SER A 42 5.53 3.78 2.88
N ALA A 43 5.62 4.68 1.89
CA ALA A 43 5.84 4.26 0.50
C ALA A 43 7.13 3.45 0.34
N GLY A 44 8.15 3.76 1.11
CA GLY A 44 9.43 3.05 1.03
C GLY A 44 9.41 1.67 1.69
N ASP A 45 8.38 1.36 2.45
CA ASP A 45 8.26 0.10 3.17
C ASP A 45 7.28 -0.87 2.51
N VAL A 46 6.90 -0.60 1.26
CA VAL A 46 6.01 -1.45 0.49
C VAL A 46 6.82 -2.26 -0.52
N GLN A 47 6.58 -3.57 -0.54
CA GLN A 47 7.15 -4.46 -1.53
C GLN A 47 6.02 -5.13 -2.31
N PHE A 48 6.25 -5.34 -3.60
CA PHE A 48 5.30 -6.02 -4.46
C PHE A 48 5.86 -7.38 -4.82
N GLU A 49 5.06 -8.41 -4.63
CA GLU A 49 5.50 -9.78 -4.83
C GLU A 49 4.66 -10.50 -5.87
N TRP A 50 5.29 -11.40 -6.59
CA TRP A 50 4.64 -12.28 -7.54
C TRP A 50 5.44 -13.56 -7.66
N ASN A 51 4.80 -14.69 -7.37
CA ASN A 51 5.47 -15.99 -7.42
C ASN A 51 4.87 -16.94 -8.43
N GLY A 52 3.94 -16.47 -9.26
CA GLY A 52 3.34 -17.29 -10.28
C GLY A 52 2.27 -18.28 -9.80
N SER A 53 1.80 -18.11 -8.58
CA SER A 53 0.74 -18.98 -8.04
C SER A 53 -0.54 -18.85 -8.86
N ALA A 54 -1.35 -19.92 -8.86
CA ALA A 54 -2.63 -19.92 -9.56
C ALA A 54 -3.53 -18.81 -9.00
N GLY A 55 -4.12 -18.03 -9.89
CA GLY A 55 -4.97 -16.90 -9.50
C GLY A 55 -4.23 -15.62 -9.16
N GLN A 56 -2.92 -15.68 -8.99
CA GLN A 56 -2.12 -14.49 -8.73
C GLN A 56 -1.80 -13.77 -10.03
N ARG A 57 -1.86 -12.45 -9.99
CA ARG A 57 -1.53 -11.61 -11.14
C ARG A 57 -0.31 -10.76 -10.83
N MET A 58 0.46 -10.45 -11.88
CA MET A 58 1.58 -9.54 -11.74
C MET A 58 1.05 -8.12 -11.58
N ILE A 59 1.55 -7.42 -10.56
CA ILE A 59 1.23 -6.02 -10.35
C ILE A 59 2.07 -5.21 -11.33
N THR A 60 1.43 -4.42 -12.19
CA THR A 60 2.14 -3.66 -13.21
C THR A 60 3.00 -2.56 -12.59
N ALA A 61 4.01 -2.12 -13.32
CA ALA A 61 4.84 -1.00 -12.88
C ALA A 61 4.01 0.25 -12.62
N GLY A 62 3.00 0.50 -13.47
CA GLY A 62 2.10 1.62 -13.28
C GLY A 62 1.30 1.53 -11.98
N GLN A 63 0.83 0.34 -11.65
CA GLN A 63 0.11 0.11 -10.39
C GLN A 63 1.03 0.32 -9.19
N GLN A 64 2.27 -0.16 -9.28
CA GLN A 64 3.24 0.02 -8.20
C GLN A 64 3.54 1.49 -7.96
N VAL A 65 3.79 2.23 -9.03
CA VAL A 65 4.04 3.67 -8.95
C VAL A 65 2.83 4.40 -8.40
N ALA A 66 1.63 4.04 -8.85
CA ALA A 66 0.40 4.68 -8.41
C ALA A 66 0.18 4.49 -6.90
N LEU A 67 0.41 3.27 -6.40
CA LEU A 67 0.24 3.00 -4.97
C LEU A 67 1.24 3.80 -4.13
N ARG A 68 2.50 3.79 -4.53
CA ARG A 68 3.53 4.54 -3.80
C ARG A 68 3.29 6.04 -3.85
N ALA A 69 2.87 6.54 -5.00
CA ALA A 69 2.54 7.96 -5.15
C ALA A 69 1.38 8.36 -4.24
N GLU A 70 0.36 7.52 -4.15
CA GLU A 70 -0.79 7.76 -3.28
C GLU A 70 -0.37 7.76 -1.80
N LEU A 71 0.49 6.83 -1.40
CA LEU A 71 1.00 6.80 -0.03
C LEU A 71 1.78 8.07 0.30
N ARG A 72 2.62 8.54 -0.64
CA ARG A 72 3.36 9.79 -0.44
C ARG A 72 2.42 10.97 -0.37
N ARG A 73 1.40 11.00 -1.19
CA ARG A 73 0.41 12.06 -1.19
C ARG A 73 -0.32 12.13 0.16
N LEU A 74 -0.72 10.99 0.69
CA LEU A 74 -1.40 10.91 1.98
C LEU A 74 -0.50 11.39 3.12
N ALA A 75 0.76 10.97 3.12
CA ALA A 75 1.71 11.41 4.13
C ALA A 75 1.97 12.91 4.05
N HIS A 76 2.11 13.43 2.84
CA HIS A 76 2.37 14.85 2.61
C HIS A 76 1.14 15.69 2.96
N SER A 77 -0.03 15.22 2.61
CA SER A 77 -1.29 15.89 2.92
C SER A 77 -1.49 16.02 4.42
N LYS A 78 -1.13 14.98 5.18
CA LYS A 78 -1.21 15.02 6.64
C LYS A 78 -0.30 16.10 7.22
N VAL A 79 0.93 16.20 6.69
CA VAL A 79 1.87 17.25 7.12
C VAL A 79 1.34 18.62 6.79
N ASN A 80 0.81 18.80 5.58
CA ASN A 80 0.23 20.06 5.15
C ASN A 80 -0.97 20.45 6.01
N GLY A 81 -1.79 19.49 6.39
CA GLY A 81 -2.92 19.72 7.26
C GLY A 81 -2.48 20.23 8.62
N LEU A 82 -1.43 19.68 9.17
CA LEU A 82 -0.87 20.14 10.44
C LEU A 82 -0.31 21.56 10.32
N ALA A 83 0.37 21.85 9.23
CA ALA A 83 0.93 23.17 8.99
C ALA A 83 -0.17 24.24 8.87
N ILE A 84 -1.26 23.90 8.21
CA ILE A 84 -2.40 24.80 8.07
C ILE A 84 -3.08 25.03 9.41
N ALA A 85 -3.19 24.00 10.23
CA ALA A 85 -3.82 24.09 11.53
C ALA A 85 -2.99 24.94 12.51
N ALA A 86 -1.71 25.00 12.29
CA ALA A 86 -0.84 25.81 13.12
C ALA A 86 -0.91 27.28 12.76
#